data_cb92ef41b275b3b08f9ae6a48d273266
#
_entry.id   cb92ef41b275b3b08f9ae6a48d273266
#
_cell.length_a   1.000
_cell.length_b   1.000
_cell.length_c   1.000
_cell.angle_alpha   90.00
_cell.angle_beta   90.00
_cell.angle_gamma   90.00
#
_symmetry.space_group_name_H-M   'P 1'
#
loop_
_entity.id
_entity.type
_entity.pdbx_description
1 polymer ?
#
loop_
_entity_poly.entity_id
_entity_poly.type
_entity_poly.pdbx_seq_one_letter_code
_entity_poly.pdbx_strand_id
1 'polypeptide(L)'
;MPEEGEMAAGQNTRVQASKLEPLWERLQQSIDWYDNKAKANQRAYKASKITIILLAIAIPVLAEYGFIPGMHDSRAFVVGLAAGAILLLEGLQVLNKWQENWVLYRATCEGLRNEQHLFAEKAGPYADLKPEIANRVLAERTSSLVMAEHSKWVHARSEKTETTTGT
;
A
#
# COMPACT_ATOMS: atom_id res chain seq x y z
N MET A 1 -46.77 32.39 2.46
CA MET A 1 -46.13 31.32 3.24
C MET A 1 -45.08 30.56 2.40
N PRO A 2 -43.97 31.19 1.92
CA PRO A 2 -42.87 30.47 1.31
C PRO A 2 -41.64 30.25 2.22
N GLU A 3 -41.57 30.88 3.38
CA GLU A 3 -40.36 30.89 4.21
C GLU A 3 -40.09 29.61 5.02
N GLU A 4 -41.10 28.81 5.34
CA GLU A 4 -40.94 27.57 6.13
C GLU A 4 -40.31 26.45 5.30
N GLY A 5 -40.57 26.40 3.99
CA GLY A 5 -39.98 25.42 3.07
C GLY A 5 -38.49 25.66 2.82
N GLU A 6 -38.08 26.91 2.76
CA GLU A 6 -36.69 27.32 2.50
C GLU A 6 -35.78 27.12 3.71
N MET A 7 -36.33 27.38 4.95
CA MET A 7 -35.66 27.09 6.20
C MET A 7 -35.48 25.58 6.45
N ALA A 8 -36.45 24.76 6.12
CA ALA A 8 -36.39 23.31 6.27
C ALA A 8 -35.37 22.69 5.27
N ALA A 9 -35.30 23.19 4.05
CA ALA A 9 -34.32 22.79 3.04
C ALA A 9 -32.89 23.16 3.47
N GLY A 10 -32.70 24.37 4.03
CA GLY A 10 -31.40 24.83 4.52
C GLY A 10 -30.90 24.06 5.76
N GLN A 11 -31.79 23.66 6.66
CA GLN A 11 -31.47 22.83 7.82
C GLN A 11 -31.09 21.42 7.40
N ASN A 12 -31.83 20.83 6.46
CA ASN A 12 -31.55 19.49 5.97
C ASN A 12 -30.19 19.42 5.24
N THR A 13 -29.85 20.44 4.48
CA THR A 13 -28.53 20.56 3.81
C THR A 13 -27.38 20.68 4.83
N ARG A 14 -27.55 21.45 5.91
CA ARG A 14 -26.54 21.58 6.97
C ARG A 14 -26.33 20.30 7.77
N VAL A 15 -27.40 19.59 8.11
CA VAL A 15 -27.32 18.28 8.80
C VAL A 15 -26.67 17.23 7.92
N GLN A 16 -26.90 17.28 6.62
CA GLN A 16 -26.25 16.38 5.67
C GLN A 16 -24.75 16.68 5.50
N ALA A 17 -24.39 17.96 5.39
CA ALA A 17 -23.00 18.38 5.34
C ALA A 17 -22.24 17.91 6.59
N SER A 18 -22.80 18.08 7.79
CA SER A 18 -22.16 17.64 9.03
C SER A 18 -22.01 16.13 9.18
N LYS A 19 -22.84 15.33 8.50
CA LYS A 19 -22.70 13.85 8.45
C LYS A 19 -21.70 13.39 7.38
N LEU A 20 -21.48 14.19 6.35
CA LEU A 20 -20.54 13.91 5.27
C LEU A 20 -19.09 14.17 5.67
N GLU A 21 -18.84 15.21 6.45
CA GLU A 21 -17.49 15.56 6.92
C GLU A 21 -16.76 14.36 7.54
N PRO A 22 -17.34 13.63 8.53
CA PRO A 22 -16.64 12.51 9.15
C PRO A 22 -16.44 11.31 8.22
N LEU A 23 -17.31 11.09 7.23
CA LEU A 23 -17.13 10.02 6.24
C LEU A 23 -16.00 10.38 5.25
N TRP A 24 -15.99 11.63 4.80
CA TRP A 24 -14.97 12.14 3.88
C TRP A 24 -13.58 12.17 4.53
N GLU A 25 -13.50 12.64 5.76
CA GLU A 25 -12.24 12.64 6.52
C GLU A 25 -11.69 11.22 6.73
N ARG A 26 -12.54 10.25 7.07
CA ARG A 26 -12.14 8.84 7.20
C ARG A 26 -11.65 8.26 5.88
N LEU A 27 -12.33 8.56 4.78
CA LEU A 27 -11.92 8.13 3.46
C LEU A 27 -10.55 8.71 3.10
N GLN A 28 -10.35 10.01 3.33
CA GLN A 28 -9.09 10.68 3.08
C GLN A 28 -7.96 10.11 3.96
N GLN A 29 -8.20 9.90 5.24
CA GLN A 29 -7.24 9.27 6.15
C GLN A 29 -6.87 7.86 5.68
N SER A 30 -7.83 7.08 5.20
CA SER A 30 -7.57 5.75 4.64
C SER A 30 -6.70 5.82 3.40
N ILE A 31 -7.01 6.71 2.45
CA ILE A 31 -6.23 6.94 1.24
C ILE A 31 -4.78 7.31 1.60
N ASP A 32 -4.59 8.25 2.53
CA ASP A 32 -3.27 8.71 2.94
C ASP A 32 -2.47 7.61 3.66
N TRP A 33 -3.14 6.79 4.46
CA TRP A 33 -2.52 5.64 5.12
C TRP A 33 -2.03 4.61 4.10
N TYR A 34 -2.88 4.22 3.14
CA TYR A 34 -2.52 3.26 2.09
C TYR A 34 -1.41 3.81 1.18
N ASP A 35 -1.46 5.08 0.79
CA ASP A 35 -0.44 5.73 -0.02
C ASP A 35 0.92 5.75 0.70
N ASN A 36 0.94 6.09 1.99
CA ASN A 36 2.15 6.09 2.80
C ASN A 36 2.74 4.68 2.97
N LYS A 37 1.91 3.68 3.21
CA LYS A 37 2.33 2.27 3.30
C LYS A 37 2.87 1.76 1.97
N ALA A 38 2.20 2.06 0.86
CA ALA A 38 2.67 1.72 -0.48
C ALA A 38 4.05 2.35 -0.76
N LYS A 39 4.21 3.65 -0.52
CA LYS A 39 5.48 4.36 -0.69
C LYS A 39 6.61 3.78 0.18
N ALA A 40 6.34 3.46 1.44
CA ALA A 40 7.32 2.88 2.35
C ALA A 40 7.83 1.53 1.84
N ASN A 41 6.92 0.61 1.49
CA ASN A 41 7.27 -0.70 0.95
C ASN A 41 8.00 -0.60 -0.39
N GLN A 42 7.56 0.32 -1.28
CA GLN A 42 8.23 0.56 -2.56
C GLN A 42 9.67 1.06 -2.37
N ARG A 43 9.89 1.99 -1.42
CA ARG A 43 11.23 2.51 -1.12
C ARG A 43 12.13 1.41 -0.55
N ALA A 44 11.63 0.61 0.39
CA ALA A 44 12.37 -0.50 0.97
C ALA A 44 12.78 -1.52 -0.10
N TYR A 45 11.84 -1.92 -0.98
CA TYR A 45 12.11 -2.83 -2.09
C TYR A 45 13.16 -2.27 -3.05
N LYS A 46 12.98 -1.03 -3.52
CA LYS A 46 13.92 -0.40 -4.46
C LYS A 46 15.31 -0.23 -3.84
N ALA A 47 15.38 0.25 -2.60
CA ALA A 47 16.66 0.42 -1.90
C ALA A 47 17.39 -0.92 -1.75
N SER A 48 16.71 -1.97 -1.32
CA SER A 48 17.27 -3.31 -1.19
C SER A 48 17.78 -3.83 -2.54
N LYS A 49 17.00 -3.71 -3.62
CA LYS A 49 17.44 -4.16 -4.97
C LYS A 49 18.64 -3.38 -5.49
N ILE A 50 18.66 -2.06 -5.31
CA ILE A 50 19.81 -1.23 -5.71
C ILE A 50 21.06 -1.65 -4.93
N THR A 51 20.94 -1.86 -3.61
CA THR A 51 22.06 -2.31 -2.77
C THR A 51 22.61 -3.67 -3.23
N ILE A 52 21.72 -4.64 -3.53
CA ILE A 52 22.12 -5.94 -4.04
C ILE A 52 22.88 -5.81 -5.36
N ILE A 53 22.37 -5.00 -6.30
CA ILE A 53 23.03 -4.77 -7.60
C ILE A 53 24.41 -4.14 -7.41
N LEU A 54 24.52 -3.12 -6.55
CA LEU A 54 25.82 -2.47 -6.27
C LEU A 54 26.81 -3.44 -5.64
N LEU A 55 26.40 -4.25 -4.67
CA LEU A 55 27.25 -5.27 -4.08
C LEU A 55 27.67 -6.33 -5.12
N ALA A 56 26.75 -6.78 -5.97
CA ALA A 56 27.06 -7.75 -7.02
C ALA A 56 28.08 -7.23 -8.04
N ILE A 57 28.02 -5.94 -8.39
CA ILE A 57 29.01 -5.29 -9.25
C ILE A 57 30.35 -5.10 -8.51
N ALA A 58 30.31 -4.78 -7.22
CA ALA A 58 31.52 -4.56 -6.42
C ALA A 58 32.34 -5.85 -6.18
N ILE A 59 31.68 -7.02 -6.08
CA ILE A 59 32.36 -8.29 -5.79
C ILE A 59 33.49 -8.60 -6.77
N PRO A 60 33.32 -8.62 -8.12
CA PRO A 60 34.40 -8.92 -9.04
C PRO A 60 35.51 -7.86 -9.01
N VAL A 61 35.15 -6.59 -8.80
CA VAL A 61 36.14 -5.50 -8.66
C VAL A 61 36.99 -5.67 -7.40
N LEU A 62 36.38 -5.98 -6.27
CA LEU A 62 37.08 -6.22 -5.01
C LEU A 62 37.95 -7.49 -5.07
N ALA A 63 37.49 -8.52 -5.76
CA ALA A 63 38.24 -9.76 -5.94
C ALA A 63 39.51 -9.55 -6.77
N GLU A 64 39.46 -8.77 -7.84
CA GLU A 64 40.58 -8.57 -8.76
C GLU A 64 41.58 -7.51 -8.27
N TYR A 65 41.07 -6.32 -7.91
CA TYR A 65 41.97 -5.16 -7.68
C TYR A 65 42.40 -4.99 -6.23
N GLY A 66 41.64 -5.51 -5.25
CA GLY A 66 41.93 -5.33 -3.82
C GLY A 66 41.99 -3.86 -3.43
N PHE A 67 41.04 -3.40 -2.67
CA PHE A 67 40.90 -1.97 -2.33
C PHE A 67 41.98 -1.43 -1.39
N ILE A 68 42.70 -2.30 -0.67
CA ILE A 68 43.68 -1.88 0.35
C ILE A 68 45.06 -2.53 0.08
N PRO A 69 46.11 -1.72 -0.19
CA PRO A 69 47.47 -2.23 -0.34
C PRO A 69 47.92 -2.90 0.99
N GLY A 70 48.47 -4.11 0.87
CA GLY A 70 48.96 -4.87 2.03
C GLY A 70 47.98 -5.83 2.70
N MET A 71 46.73 -5.90 2.21
CA MET A 71 45.65 -6.65 2.85
C MET A 71 45.20 -7.86 2.01
N HIS A 72 46.15 -8.62 1.47
CA HIS A 72 45.88 -9.77 0.58
C HIS A 72 44.96 -10.82 1.27
N ASP A 73 45.15 -11.07 2.55
CA ASP A 73 44.37 -12.06 3.29
C ASP A 73 42.91 -11.62 3.58
N SER A 74 42.61 -10.31 3.51
CA SER A 74 41.29 -9.78 3.80
C SER A 74 40.34 -9.76 2.58
N ARG A 75 40.84 -10.02 1.36
CA ARG A 75 40.01 -10.01 0.15
C ARG A 75 38.88 -11.03 0.22
N ALA A 76 39.22 -12.28 0.56
CA ALA A 76 38.24 -13.35 0.69
C ALA A 76 37.17 -13.03 1.74
N PHE A 77 37.57 -12.41 2.85
CA PHE A 77 36.66 -11.99 3.91
C PHE A 77 35.69 -10.89 3.43
N VAL A 78 36.17 -9.85 2.76
CA VAL A 78 35.35 -8.75 2.24
C VAL A 78 34.36 -9.24 1.16
N VAL A 79 34.83 -10.08 0.23
CA VAL A 79 33.98 -10.71 -0.79
C VAL A 79 32.93 -11.61 -0.13
N GLY A 80 33.33 -12.42 0.86
CA GLY A 80 32.41 -13.27 1.62
C GLY A 80 31.35 -12.47 2.39
N LEU A 81 31.75 -11.35 2.99
CA LEU A 81 30.83 -10.45 3.69
C LEU A 81 29.81 -9.82 2.72
N ALA A 82 30.26 -9.36 1.56
CA ALA A 82 29.39 -8.79 0.52
C ALA A 82 28.39 -9.84 -0.01
N ALA A 83 28.86 -11.07 -0.27
CA ALA A 83 27.98 -12.17 -0.68
C ALA A 83 26.97 -12.53 0.40
N GLY A 84 27.41 -12.61 1.66
CA GLY A 84 26.51 -12.83 2.80
C GLY A 84 25.45 -11.73 2.95
N ALA A 85 25.82 -10.47 2.74
CA ALA A 85 24.89 -9.34 2.77
C ALA A 85 23.85 -9.43 1.65
N ILE A 86 24.21 -9.87 0.45
CA ILE A 86 23.27 -10.11 -0.65
C ILE A 86 22.26 -11.19 -0.25
N LEU A 87 22.70 -12.32 0.27
CA LEU A 87 21.80 -13.41 0.71
C LEU A 87 20.87 -12.96 1.82
N LEU A 88 21.37 -12.18 2.78
CA LEU A 88 20.57 -11.63 3.85
C LEU A 88 19.48 -10.68 3.31
N LEU A 89 19.83 -9.77 2.40
CA LEU A 89 18.89 -8.82 1.80
C LEU A 89 17.83 -9.54 0.95
N GLU A 90 18.19 -10.56 0.18
CA GLU A 90 17.23 -11.38 -0.57
C GLU A 90 16.30 -12.14 0.39
N GLY A 91 16.84 -12.74 1.46
CA GLY A 91 16.04 -13.39 2.50
C GLY A 91 15.05 -12.43 3.16
N LEU A 92 15.48 -11.22 3.50
CA LEU A 92 14.60 -10.18 4.07
C LEU A 92 13.50 -9.75 3.09
N GLN A 93 13.78 -9.68 1.78
CA GLN A 93 12.75 -9.38 0.77
C GLN A 93 11.68 -10.47 0.70
N VAL A 94 12.08 -11.74 0.74
CA VAL A 94 11.15 -12.87 0.75
C VAL A 94 10.28 -12.88 2.01
N LEU A 95 10.87 -12.61 3.18
CA LEU A 95 10.14 -12.57 4.45
C LEU A 95 9.15 -11.40 4.52
N ASN A 96 9.58 -10.22 4.14
CA ASN A 96 8.78 -9.00 4.28
C ASN A 96 7.81 -8.76 3.10
N LYS A 97 7.98 -9.47 1.98
CA LYS A 97 7.12 -9.37 0.80
C LYS A 97 6.87 -7.92 0.32
N TRP A 98 7.90 -7.08 0.40
CA TRP A 98 7.77 -5.65 0.10
C TRP A 98 7.19 -5.37 -1.29
N GLN A 99 7.52 -6.18 -2.29
CA GLN A 99 7.00 -6.06 -3.65
C GLN A 99 5.50 -6.35 -3.72
N GLU A 100 5.04 -7.43 -3.08
CA GLU A 100 3.62 -7.79 -3.06
C GLU A 100 2.81 -6.74 -2.30
N ASN A 101 3.32 -6.33 -1.13
CA ASN A 101 2.65 -5.38 -0.25
C ASN A 101 2.47 -4.00 -0.90
N TRP A 102 3.51 -3.44 -1.56
CA TRP A 102 3.35 -2.12 -2.16
C TRP A 102 2.37 -2.12 -3.34
N VAL A 103 2.33 -3.19 -4.13
CA VAL A 103 1.37 -3.34 -5.23
C VAL A 103 -0.05 -3.42 -4.69
N LEU A 104 -0.27 -4.21 -3.64
CA LEU A 104 -1.57 -4.36 -3.00
C LEU A 104 -2.06 -3.04 -2.40
N TYR A 105 -1.24 -2.38 -1.57
CA TYR A 105 -1.59 -1.09 -0.98
C TYR A 105 -1.83 -0.01 -2.03
N ARG A 106 -1.07 -0.01 -3.12
CA ARG A 106 -1.28 0.91 -4.23
C ARG A 106 -2.60 0.67 -4.93
N ALA A 107 -2.95 -0.59 -5.21
CA ALA A 107 -4.22 -0.95 -5.83
C ALA A 107 -5.41 -0.52 -4.98
N THR A 108 -5.37 -0.76 -3.66
CA THR A 108 -6.42 -0.33 -2.72
C THR A 108 -6.52 1.20 -2.67
N CYS A 109 -5.39 1.92 -2.60
CA CYS A 109 -5.36 3.37 -2.62
C CYS A 109 -5.99 3.95 -3.89
N GLU A 110 -5.67 3.42 -5.06
CA GLU A 110 -6.26 3.85 -6.33
C GLU A 110 -7.76 3.51 -6.41
N GLY A 111 -8.16 2.35 -5.89
CA GLY A 111 -9.58 1.98 -5.76
C GLY A 111 -10.36 2.98 -4.91
N LEU A 112 -9.83 3.36 -3.75
CA LEU A 112 -10.46 4.35 -2.87
C LEU A 112 -10.51 5.74 -3.52
N ARG A 113 -9.46 6.17 -4.23
CA ARG A 113 -9.45 7.43 -4.99
C ARG A 113 -10.48 7.43 -6.12
N ASN A 114 -10.62 6.31 -6.80
CA ASN A 114 -11.62 6.18 -7.85
C ASN A 114 -13.05 6.29 -7.30
N GLU A 115 -13.36 5.65 -6.16
CA GLU A 115 -14.66 5.81 -5.50
C GLU A 115 -14.90 7.25 -5.05
N GLN A 116 -13.86 7.92 -4.51
CA GLN A 116 -13.89 9.33 -4.15
C GLN A 116 -14.25 10.22 -5.35
N HIS A 117 -13.65 9.96 -6.50
CA HIS A 117 -13.88 10.69 -7.75
C HIS A 117 -15.32 10.48 -8.27
N LEU A 118 -15.74 9.20 -8.36
CA LEU A 118 -17.10 8.86 -8.82
C LEU A 118 -18.17 9.49 -7.93
N PHE A 119 -17.96 9.51 -6.62
CA PHE A 119 -18.88 10.14 -5.68
C PHE A 119 -18.94 11.66 -5.87
N ALA A 120 -17.78 12.33 -6.01
CA ALA A 120 -17.68 13.78 -6.20
C ALA A 120 -18.38 14.24 -7.49
N GLU A 121 -18.20 13.50 -8.57
CA GLU A 121 -18.77 13.77 -9.89
C GLU A 121 -20.20 13.25 -10.05
N LYS A 122 -20.79 12.62 -9.02
CA LYS A 122 -22.10 11.95 -9.07
C LYS A 122 -22.20 10.99 -10.27
N ALA A 123 -21.14 10.26 -10.58
CA ALA A 123 -21.02 9.38 -11.72
C ALA A 123 -21.11 7.90 -11.31
N GLY A 124 -21.34 7.04 -12.31
CA GLY A 124 -21.40 5.59 -12.12
C GLY A 124 -22.45 5.16 -11.10
N PRO A 125 -22.10 4.44 -10.03
CA PRO A 125 -23.07 3.94 -9.04
C PRO A 125 -23.71 5.06 -8.20
N TYR A 126 -23.25 6.31 -8.33
CA TYR A 126 -23.74 7.47 -7.58
C TYR A 126 -24.64 8.38 -8.44
N ALA A 127 -24.80 8.06 -9.75
CA ALA A 127 -25.67 8.82 -10.63
C ALA A 127 -27.11 8.74 -10.13
N ASP A 128 -27.79 9.87 -10.14
CA ASP A 128 -29.22 10.00 -9.83
C ASP A 128 -29.64 9.53 -8.41
N LEU A 129 -28.69 9.27 -7.51
CA LEU A 129 -28.97 8.88 -6.13
C LEU A 129 -29.25 10.10 -5.25
N LYS A 130 -30.21 9.91 -4.31
CA LYS A 130 -30.38 10.87 -3.21
C LYS A 130 -29.12 10.88 -2.34
N PRO A 131 -28.75 12.03 -1.75
CA PRO A 131 -27.52 12.17 -0.96
C PRO A 131 -27.36 11.12 0.16
N GLU A 132 -28.45 10.76 0.86
CA GLU A 132 -28.40 9.76 1.94
C GLU A 132 -28.06 8.37 1.41
N ILE A 133 -28.58 8.01 0.25
CA ILE A 133 -28.33 6.72 -0.40
C ILE A 133 -26.91 6.70 -0.95
N ALA A 134 -26.48 7.78 -1.60
CA ALA A 134 -25.12 7.92 -2.13
C ALA A 134 -24.05 7.76 -1.04
N ASN A 135 -24.28 8.37 0.15
CA ASN A 135 -23.39 8.24 1.29
C ASN A 135 -23.29 6.81 1.82
N ARG A 136 -24.42 6.10 1.89
CA ARG A 136 -24.43 4.70 2.31
C ARG A 136 -23.70 3.81 1.30
N VAL A 137 -23.96 4.01 0.02
CA VAL A 137 -23.27 3.29 -1.06
C VAL A 137 -21.76 3.54 -1.02
N LEU A 138 -21.32 4.79 -0.79
CA LEU A 138 -19.90 5.11 -0.63
C LEU A 138 -19.28 4.37 0.56
N ALA A 139 -19.96 4.38 1.73
CA ALA A 139 -19.47 3.69 2.91
C ALA A 139 -19.38 2.16 2.70
N GLU A 140 -20.36 1.56 2.05
CA GLU A 140 -20.38 0.12 1.74
C GLU A 140 -19.28 -0.25 0.74
N ARG A 141 -19.10 0.51 -0.32
CA ARG A 141 -18.08 0.25 -1.37
C ARG A 141 -16.67 0.47 -0.86
N THR A 142 -16.40 1.54 -0.13
CA THR A 142 -15.09 1.79 0.47
C THR A 142 -14.74 0.72 1.52
N SER A 143 -15.72 0.30 2.34
CA SER A 143 -15.53 -0.81 3.27
C SER A 143 -15.23 -2.12 2.56
N SER A 144 -15.93 -2.43 1.46
CA SER A 144 -15.69 -3.66 0.68
C SER A 144 -14.30 -3.70 0.05
N LEU A 145 -13.77 -2.55 -0.43
CA LEU A 145 -12.41 -2.45 -0.94
C LEU A 145 -11.37 -2.77 0.13
N VAL A 146 -11.53 -2.22 1.33
CA VAL A 146 -10.64 -2.48 2.46
C VAL A 146 -10.74 -3.94 2.92
N MET A 147 -11.96 -4.51 2.98
CA MET A 147 -12.17 -5.91 3.36
C MET A 147 -11.64 -6.90 2.31
N ALA A 148 -11.72 -6.59 1.03
CA ALA A 148 -11.17 -7.43 -0.04
C ALA A 148 -9.64 -7.58 0.05
N GLU A 149 -8.94 -6.55 0.55
CA GLU A 149 -7.53 -6.65 0.89
C GLU A 149 -7.30 -7.63 2.05
N HIS A 150 -8.10 -7.51 3.11
CA HIS A 150 -7.96 -8.36 4.30
C HIS A 150 -8.19 -9.85 3.99
N SER A 151 -9.16 -10.17 3.14
CA SER A 151 -9.43 -11.55 2.73
C SER A 151 -8.30 -12.16 1.90
N LYS A 152 -7.65 -11.39 1.03
CA LYS A 152 -6.45 -11.84 0.28
C LYS A 152 -5.29 -12.18 1.22
N TRP A 153 -5.14 -11.43 2.32
CA TRP A 153 -4.15 -11.73 3.36
C TRP A 153 -4.43 -13.07 4.08
N VAL A 154 -5.68 -13.34 4.40
CA VAL A 154 -6.09 -14.58 5.08
C VAL A 154 -5.87 -15.78 4.15
N HIS A 155 -6.27 -15.72 2.89
CA HIS A 155 -6.06 -16.78 1.91
C HIS A 155 -4.59 -17.07 1.64
N ALA A 156 -3.77 -16.05 1.42
CA ALA A 156 -2.33 -16.22 1.22
C ALA A 156 -1.60 -16.83 2.43
N ARG A 157 -2.20 -16.76 3.61
CA ARG A 157 -1.65 -17.35 4.84
C ARG A 157 -2.12 -18.79 5.04
N SER A 158 -3.35 -19.13 4.67
CA SER A 158 -3.89 -20.49 4.77
C SER A 158 -3.24 -21.45 3.77
N GLU A 159 -2.99 -21.04 2.54
CA GLU A 159 -2.27 -21.84 1.55
C GLU A 159 -0.85 -22.24 2.00
N LYS A 160 -0.17 -21.37 2.76
CA LYS A 160 1.15 -21.69 3.33
C LYS A 160 1.09 -22.74 4.43
N THR A 161 0.02 -22.79 5.20
CA THR A 161 -0.12 -23.75 6.31
C THR A 161 -0.39 -25.15 5.76
N GLU A 162 -1.15 -25.28 4.68
CA GLU A 162 -1.46 -26.57 4.04
C GLU A 162 -0.23 -27.19 3.34
N THR A 163 0.63 -26.38 2.71
CA THR A 163 1.86 -26.85 2.07
C THR A 163 2.93 -27.33 3.08
N THR A 164 2.86 -26.86 4.34
CA THR A 164 3.84 -27.24 5.37
C THR A 164 3.40 -28.50 6.15
N THR A 165 2.12 -28.88 6.08
CA THR A 165 1.58 -30.05 6.83
C THR A 165 1.49 -31.32 5.97
N GLY A 166 1.83 -31.24 4.69
CA GLY A 166 1.70 -32.33 3.69
C GLY A 166 3.00 -33.07 3.37
N THR A 167 4.05 -32.95 4.21
CA THR A 167 5.30 -33.70 4.10
C THR A 167 5.55 -34.45 5.40
#